data_32b42ede85494cc6b7adea8de93234db
#
_entry.id   32b42ede85494cc6b7adea8de93234db
#
_cell.length_a   1.000
_cell.length_b   1.000
_cell.length_c   1.000
_cell.angle_alpha   90.00
_cell.angle_beta   90.00
_cell.angle_gamma   90.00
#
_symmetry.space_group_name_H-M   'P 1'
#
loop_
_entity.id
_entity.type
_entity.pdbx_description
1 polymer ?
#
loop_
_entity_poly.entity_id
_entity_poly.type
_entity_poly.pdbx_seq_one_letter_code
_entity_poly.pdbx_strand_id
1 'polypeptide(L)'
;IASSWSVIDDMISVTFWITGFVFAAVILFMAYCVFGFRHGKRRLAAYQSENNKLELWLTGLTSLSAAALLAPGLMVWFKFVTVPDGTDEVEVFAQQWSWSYGLPEKDGKLGTADNRLISYDNPLGITSGDPNGQDDVVIKADDLHLALGRPVKMLLRSVDVLHDY
;
A
#
# COMPACT_ATOMS: atom_id res chain seq x y z
N ILE A 1 -0.65 -3.85 17.87
CA ILE A 1 -1.21 -3.66 16.52
C ILE A 1 -1.54 -2.19 16.40
N ALA A 2 -0.94 -1.50 15.44
CA ALA A 2 -1.21 -0.09 15.20
C ALA A 2 -2.70 0.10 14.82
N SER A 3 -3.38 1.05 15.44
CA SER A 3 -4.84 1.25 15.32
C SER A 3 -5.32 1.56 13.89
N SER A 4 -4.45 2.03 13.02
CA SER A 4 -4.76 2.31 11.61
C SER A 4 -4.78 1.08 10.69
N TRP A 5 -4.22 -0.06 11.12
CA TRP A 5 -4.16 -1.29 10.32
C TRP A 5 -5.49 -2.02 10.23
N SER A 6 -6.36 -1.88 11.24
CA SER A 6 -7.70 -2.51 11.21
C SER A 6 -8.53 -2.05 10.01
N VAL A 7 -8.40 -0.79 9.61
CA VAL A 7 -9.13 -0.24 8.44
C VAL A 7 -8.62 -0.86 7.13
N ILE A 8 -7.33 -1.17 7.05
CA ILE A 8 -6.75 -1.87 5.89
C ILE A 8 -7.26 -3.30 5.84
N ASP A 9 -7.26 -4.01 6.96
CA ASP A 9 -7.77 -5.38 7.05
C ASP A 9 -9.26 -5.46 6.70
N ASP A 10 -10.05 -4.49 7.15
CA ASP A 10 -11.48 -4.38 6.79
C ASP A 10 -11.65 -4.18 5.27
N MET A 11 -10.84 -3.31 4.65
CA MET A 11 -10.88 -3.08 3.21
C MET A 11 -10.46 -4.32 2.41
N ILE A 12 -9.44 -5.04 2.84
CA ILE A 12 -9.01 -6.30 2.25
C ILE A 12 -10.15 -7.32 2.33
N SER A 13 -10.78 -7.44 3.50
CA SER A 13 -11.90 -8.36 3.72
C SER A 13 -13.10 -8.04 2.81
N VAL A 14 -13.49 -6.77 2.72
CA VAL A 14 -14.58 -6.33 1.84
C VAL A 14 -14.26 -6.64 0.38
N THR A 15 -13.06 -6.33 -0.07
CA THR A 15 -12.62 -6.61 -1.45
C THR A 15 -12.62 -8.11 -1.73
N PHE A 16 -12.16 -8.92 -0.79
CA PHE A 16 -12.14 -10.37 -0.91
C PHE A 16 -13.56 -10.95 -1.07
N TRP A 17 -14.51 -10.52 -0.24
CA TRP A 17 -15.89 -11.00 -0.31
C TRP A 17 -16.59 -10.57 -1.59
N ILE A 18 -16.42 -9.32 -2.04
CA ILE A 18 -17.01 -8.83 -3.28
C ILE A 18 -16.43 -9.58 -4.49
N THR A 19 -15.11 -9.71 -4.56
CA THR A 19 -14.44 -10.44 -5.66
C THR A 19 -14.80 -11.92 -5.66
N GLY A 20 -14.85 -12.54 -4.48
CA GLY A 20 -15.28 -13.93 -4.32
C GLY A 20 -16.71 -14.17 -4.76
N PHE A 21 -17.62 -13.27 -4.43
CA PHE A 21 -19.01 -13.33 -4.90
C PHE A 21 -19.11 -13.21 -6.42
N VAL A 22 -18.42 -12.23 -7.01
CA VAL A 22 -18.40 -12.06 -8.48
C VAL A 22 -17.80 -13.28 -9.16
N PHE A 23 -16.70 -13.81 -8.62
CA PHE A 23 -16.07 -15.03 -9.14
C PHE A 23 -17.06 -16.21 -9.12
N ALA A 24 -17.71 -16.46 -7.99
CA ALA A 24 -18.70 -17.53 -7.87
C ALA A 24 -19.87 -17.36 -8.85
N ALA A 25 -20.39 -16.13 -8.98
CA ALA A 25 -21.46 -15.81 -9.91
C ALA A 25 -21.06 -16.08 -11.37
N VAL A 26 -19.84 -15.71 -11.78
CA VAL A 26 -19.31 -15.98 -13.12
C VAL A 26 -19.17 -17.49 -13.38
N ILE A 27 -18.60 -18.24 -12.42
CA ILE A 27 -18.45 -19.69 -12.55
C ILE A 27 -19.82 -20.39 -12.67
N LEU A 28 -20.78 -20.00 -11.82
CA LEU A 28 -22.14 -20.56 -11.89
C LEU A 28 -22.84 -20.21 -13.20
N PHE A 29 -22.67 -18.97 -13.67
CA PHE A 29 -23.20 -18.56 -14.98
C PHE A 29 -22.56 -19.33 -16.13
N MET A 30 -21.25 -19.54 -16.12
CA MET A 30 -20.55 -20.35 -17.11
C MET A 30 -21.06 -21.81 -17.08
N ALA A 31 -21.19 -22.38 -15.89
CA ALA A 31 -21.74 -23.73 -15.73
C ALA A 31 -23.16 -23.81 -16.29
N TYR A 32 -24.02 -22.84 -15.95
CA TYR A 32 -25.35 -22.74 -16.51
C TYR A 32 -25.35 -22.69 -18.06
N CYS A 33 -24.48 -21.89 -18.66
CA CYS A 33 -24.34 -21.79 -20.10
C CYS A 33 -23.90 -23.12 -20.72
N VAL A 34 -22.92 -23.80 -20.15
CA VAL A 34 -22.38 -25.07 -20.64
C VAL A 34 -23.46 -26.16 -20.57
N PHE A 35 -24.16 -26.28 -19.45
CA PHE A 35 -25.18 -27.32 -19.28
C PHE A 35 -26.51 -26.99 -20.01
N GLY A 36 -26.94 -25.74 -19.96
CA GLY A 36 -28.21 -25.26 -20.51
C GLY A 36 -28.21 -25.12 -22.02
N PHE A 37 -27.09 -24.74 -22.61
CA PHE A 37 -26.96 -24.51 -24.06
C PHE A 37 -26.10 -25.56 -24.75
N ARG A 38 -25.95 -26.72 -24.14
CA ARG A 38 -25.30 -27.87 -24.78
C ARG A 38 -25.96 -28.24 -26.12
N HIS A 39 -25.13 -28.52 -27.13
CA HIS A 39 -25.60 -28.88 -28.46
C HIS A 39 -26.63 -30.01 -28.41
N GLY A 40 -27.78 -29.78 -29.02
CA GLY A 40 -28.85 -30.74 -29.14
C GLY A 40 -29.50 -30.67 -30.53
N LYS A 41 -29.97 -31.79 -31.00
CA LYS A 41 -30.49 -31.99 -32.41
C LYS A 41 -31.63 -31.05 -32.84
N ARG A 42 -32.19 -30.23 -31.93
CA ARG A 42 -33.34 -29.35 -32.20
C ARG A 42 -33.16 -27.88 -31.85
N ARG A 43 -31.98 -27.46 -31.41
CA ARG A 43 -31.73 -26.05 -31.06
C ARG A 43 -30.71 -25.46 -32.03
N LEU A 44 -31.15 -24.51 -32.82
CA LEU A 44 -30.27 -23.66 -33.62
C LEU A 44 -29.86 -22.48 -32.76
N ALA A 45 -28.57 -22.17 -32.77
CA ALA A 45 -28.07 -20.97 -32.11
C ALA A 45 -28.55 -19.73 -32.88
N ALA A 46 -29.08 -18.74 -32.15
CA ALA A 46 -29.36 -17.44 -32.74
C ALA A 46 -28.02 -16.72 -33.00
N TYR A 47 -27.83 -16.31 -34.24
CA TYR A 47 -26.67 -15.48 -34.57
C TYR A 47 -27.00 -14.03 -34.24
N GLN A 48 -26.28 -13.49 -33.26
CA GLN A 48 -26.33 -12.07 -32.88
C GLN A 48 -24.90 -11.57 -32.78
N SER A 49 -24.47 -10.85 -33.81
CA SER A 49 -23.07 -10.39 -33.93
C SER A 49 -22.72 -9.26 -32.94
N GLU A 50 -23.69 -8.42 -32.64
CA GLU A 50 -23.47 -7.25 -31.78
C GLU A 50 -24.71 -6.99 -30.92
N ASN A 51 -24.49 -6.65 -29.65
CA ASN A 51 -25.52 -6.19 -28.73
C ASN A 51 -25.04 -5.00 -27.93
N ASN A 52 -25.05 -3.84 -28.55
CA ASN A 52 -24.56 -2.58 -27.99
C ASN A 52 -25.21 -2.23 -26.65
N LYS A 53 -26.47 -2.63 -26.43
CA LYS A 53 -27.16 -2.41 -25.15
C LYS A 53 -26.58 -3.27 -24.04
N LEU A 54 -26.35 -4.55 -24.32
CA LEU A 54 -25.76 -5.47 -23.33
C LEU A 54 -24.32 -5.07 -23.02
N GLU A 55 -23.55 -4.70 -24.03
CA GLU A 55 -22.17 -4.24 -23.88
C GLU A 55 -22.09 -2.96 -23.03
N LEU A 56 -22.96 -1.97 -23.31
CA LEU A 56 -23.03 -0.73 -22.55
C LEU A 56 -23.38 -1.00 -21.07
N TRP A 57 -24.35 -1.90 -20.83
CA TRP A 57 -24.75 -2.27 -19.48
C TRP A 57 -23.64 -2.98 -18.71
N LEU A 58 -22.97 -3.94 -19.35
CA LEU A 58 -21.87 -4.68 -18.72
C LEU A 58 -20.68 -3.76 -18.44
N THR A 59 -20.31 -2.90 -19.38
CA THR A 59 -19.23 -1.93 -19.21
C THR A 59 -19.57 -0.91 -18.12
N GLY A 60 -20.79 -0.37 -18.14
CA GLY A 60 -21.25 0.58 -17.12
C GLY A 60 -21.27 -0.02 -15.72
N LEU A 61 -21.79 -1.24 -15.57
CA LEU A 61 -21.85 -1.95 -14.30
C LEU A 61 -20.45 -2.25 -13.75
N THR A 62 -19.54 -2.74 -14.61
CA THR A 62 -18.15 -3.04 -14.22
C THR A 62 -17.39 -1.78 -13.82
N SER A 63 -17.55 -0.72 -14.59
CA SER A 63 -16.91 0.57 -14.30
C SER A 63 -17.41 1.18 -12.99
N LEU A 64 -18.72 1.12 -12.74
CA LEU A 64 -19.31 1.58 -11.49
C LEU A 64 -18.83 0.75 -10.30
N SER A 65 -18.76 -0.57 -10.46
CA SER A 65 -18.24 -1.47 -9.42
C SER A 65 -16.78 -1.22 -9.11
N ALA A 66 -15.96 -1.00 -10.14
CA ALA A 66 -14.54 -0.66 -9.99
C ALA A 66 -14.38 0.69 -9.26
N ALA A 67 -15.16 1.71 -9.63
CA ALA A 67 -15.14 3.01 -8.96
C ALA A 67 -15.57 2.92 -7.50
N ALA A 68 -16.59 2.11 -7.20
CA ALA A 68 -17.09 1.88 -5.84
C ALA A 68 -16.09 1.17 -4.94
N LEU A 69 -15.23 0.32 -5.48
CA LEU A 69 -14.13 -0.32 -4.74
C LEU A 69 -12.91 0.61 -4.60
N LEU A 70 -12.61 1.36 -5.65
CA LEU A 70 -11.44 2.24 -5.68
C LEU A 70 -11.58 3.43 -4.72
N ALA A 71 -12.76 4.06 -4.65
CA ALA A 71 -12.96 5.27 -3.86
C ALA A 71 -12.68 5.07 -2.35
N PRO A 72 -13.21 4.03 -1.66
CA PRO A 72 -12.85 3.76 -0.28
C PRO A 72 -11.37 3.44 -0.09
N GLY A 73 -10.77 2.68 -1.01
CA GLY A 73 -9.35 2.36 -0.98
C GLY A 73 -8.46 3.61 -1.03
N LEU A 74 -8.79 4.57 -1.90
CA LEU A 74 -8.11 5.87 -1.96
C LEU A 74 -8.27 6.68 -0.68
N MET A 75 -9.45 6.65 -0.05
CA MET A 75 -9.67 7.32 1.23
C MET A 75 -8.82 6.73 2.36
N VAL A 76 -8.70 5.40 2.40
CA VAL A 76 -7.82 4.72 3.37
C VAL A 76 -6.36 5.06 3.11
N TRP A 77 -5.94 5.00 1.84
CA TRP A 77 -4.59 5.39 1.44
C TRP A 77 -4.27 6.85 1.80
N PHE A 78 -5.20 7.77 1.54
CA PHE A 78 -5.04 9.18 1.90
C PHE A 78 -4.83 9.37 3.41
N LYS A 79 -5.60 8.66 4.24
CA LYS A 79 -5.42 8.68 5.70
C LYS A 79 -4.07 8.13 6.13
N PHE A 80 -3.57 7.11 5.42
CA PHE A 80 -2.29 6.50 5.72
C PHE A 80 -1.11 7.42 5.41
N VAL A 81 -1.16 8.12 4.27
CA VAL A 81 -0.06 9.03 3.84
C VAL A 81 -0.17 10.43 4.44
N THR A 82 -1.30 10.80 5.03
CA THR A 82 -1.46 12.10 5.69
C THR A 82 -0.89 12.04 7.09
N VAL A 83 0.17 12.78 7.30
CA VAL A 83 0.88 12.86 8.58
C VAL A 83 0.16 13.84 9.51
N PRO A 84 -0.30 13.41 10.71
CA PRO A 84 -0.85 14.32 11.70
C PRO A 84 0.20 15.31 12.24
N ASP A 85 -0.25 16.50 12.67
CA ASP A 85 0.62 17.46 13.34
C ASP A 85 1.16 16.89 14.66
N GLY A 86 2.42 17.20 14.97
CA GLY A 86 3.08 16.74 16.20
C GLY A 86 3.48 15.26 16.18
N THR A 87 3.63 14.68 15.02
CA THR A 87 4.13 13.32 14.82
C THR A 87 5.64 13.26 15.02
N ASP A 88 6.12 12.26 15.75
CA ASP A 88 7.56 11.98 15.86
C ASP A 88 8.09 11.54 14.49
N GLU A 89 9.27 12.05 14.10
CA GLU A 89 9.93 11.63 12.86
C GLU A 89 10.99 10.58 13.16
N VAL A 90 11.09 9.57 12.32
CA VAL A 90 12.13 8.54 12.36
C VAL A 90 12.65 8.31 10.95
N GLU A 91 13.94 8.40 10.77
CA GLU A 91 14.56 8.00 9.51
C GLU A 91 14.87 6.51 9.52
N VAL A 92 14.47 5.82 8.46
CA VAL A 92 14.77 4.41 8.23
C VAL A 92 15.64 4.30 6.98
N PHE A 93 16.86 3.87 7.17
CA PHE A 93 17.86 3.78 6.12
C PHE A 93 18.18 2.32 5.81
N ALA A 94 17.91 1.93 4.57
CA ALA A 94 18.09 0.58 4.08
C ALA A 94 19.37 0.45 3.25
N GLN A 95 20.08 -0.63 3.47
CA GLN A 95 21.18 -1.10 2.61
C GLN A 95 21.25 -2.61 2.65
N GLN A 96 21.82 -3.23 1.62
CA GLN A 96 22.09 -4.67 1.62
C GLN A 96 23.18 -4.96 2.68
N TRP A 97 22.95 -5.66 3.70
CA TRP A 97 21.86 -6.42 4.30
C TRP A 97 21.61 -5.91 5.73
N SER A 98 21.38 -4.64 5.89
CA SER A 98 21.23 -4.02 7.21
C SER A 98 20.30 -2.82 7.19
N TRP A 99 19.78 -2.52 8.37
CA TRP A 99 18.95 -1.35 8.63
C TRP A 99 19.70 -0.41 9.58
N SER A 100 19.51 0.89 9.37
CA SER A 100 19.94 1.91 10.31
C SER A 100 18.79 2.88 10.52
N TYR A 101 18.70 3.41 11.74
CA TYR A 101 17.62 4.31 12.12
C TYR A 101 18.21 5.61 12.66
N GLY A 102 17.60 6.73 12.26
CA GLY A 102 17.88 8.06 12.80
C GLY A 102 16.70 8.54 13.63
N LEU A 103 16.93 8.90 14.85
CA LEU A 103 15.94 9.46 15.74
C LEU A 103 16.36 10.86 16.16
N PRO A 104 15.47 11.88 16.03
CA PRO A 104 15.72 13.20 16.59
C PRO A 104 15.69 13.11 18.12
N GLU A 105 16.59 13.78 18.80
CA GLU A 105 16.62 13.74 20.28
C GLU A 105 15.95 14.98 20.88
N LYS A 106 16.70 16.05 21.12
CA LYS A 106 16.22 17.16 21.95
C LYS A 106 15.40 18.18 21.19
N ASP A 107 15.76 18.45 19.97
CA ASP A 107 15.08 19.47 19.16
C ASP A 107 13.86 18.91 18.37
N GLY A 108 13.69 17.57 18.33
CA GLY A 108 12.59 16.88 17.65
C GLY A 108 12.67 16.97 16.13
N LYS A 109 13.84 17.28 15.56
CA LYS A 109 14.06 17.41 14.13
C LYS A 109 15.25 16.60 13.69
N LEU A 110 15.09 15.87 12.59
CA LEU A 110 16.20 15.17 11.97
C LEU A 110 17.12 16.13 11.21
N GLY A 111 18.41 15.88 11.29
CA GLY A 111 19.41 16.59 10.51
C GLY A 111 19.31 16.29 9.00
N THR A 112 19.83 17.21 8.19
CA THR A 112 19.96 16.98 6.75
C THR A 112 20.98 15.90 6.48
N ALA A 113 20.68 15.02 5.53
CA ALA A 113 21.50 13.89 5.17
C ALA A 113 21.73 13.82 3.66
N ASP A 114 22.96 13.44 3.27
CA ASP A 114 23.36 13.28 1.87
C ASP A 114 24.01 11.89 1.68
N ASN A 115 23.54 11.14 0.71
CA ASN A 115 24.07 9.81 0.40
C ASN A 115 25.59 9.81 0.06
N ARG A 116 26.13 10.94 -0.38
CA ARG A 116 27.56 11.09 -0.66
C ARG A 116 28.43 11.14 0.60
N LEU A 117 27.83 11.44 1.76
CA LEU A 117 28.51 11.51 3.06
C LEU A 117 28.44 10.18 3.82
N ILE A 118 27.81 9.17 3.26
CA ILE A 118 27.68 7.87 3.90
C ILE A 118 29.04 7.23 4.04
N SER A 119 29.37 6.84 5.29
CA SER A 119 30.60 6.15 5.64
C SER A 119 30.34 5.17 6.79
N TYR A 120 31.37 4.40 7.15
CA TYR A 120 31.26 3.48 8.29
C TYR A 120 30.89 4.21 9.60
N ASP A 121 31.43 5.38 9.82
CA ASP A 121 31.17 6.21 11.03
C ASP A 121 29.94 7.11 10.89
N ASN A 122 29.46 7.33 9.67
CA ASN A 122 28.28 8.14 9.36
C ASN A 122 27.32 7.37 8.44
N PRO A 123 26.64 6.34 8.93
CA PRO A 123 25.84 5.45 8.11
C PRO A 123 24.62 6.11 7.48
N LEU A 124 24.10 7.16 8.07
CA LEU A 124 22.98 7.94 7.53
C LEU A 124 23.45 9.09 6.62
N GLY A 125 24.73 9.40 6.56
CA GLY A 125 25.25 10.51 5.78
C GLY A 125 24.82 11.87 6.32
N ILE A 126 24.68 12.03 7.64
CA ILE A 126 24.28 13.29 8.29
C ILE A 126 25.32 14.36 8.00
N THR A 127 24.86 15.55 7.65
CA THR A 127 25.73 16.69 7.34
C THR A 127 26.30 17.28 8.64
N SER A 128 27.61 17.22 8.81
CA SER A 128 28.30 17.64 10.06
C SER A 128 28.13 19.11 10.43
N GLY A 129 27.69 19.95 9.49
CA GLY A 129 27.43 21.38 9.73
C GLY A 129 25.98 21.72 10.07
N ASP A 130 25.08 20.75 10.08
CA ASP A 130 23.67 20.97 10.39
C ASP A 130 23.46 20.91 11.91
N PRO A 131 22.99 22.01 12.55
CA PRO A 131 22.70 22.01 13.98
C PRO A 131 21.68 20.95 14.40
N ASN A 132 20.67 20.66 13.56
CA ASN A 132 19.62 19.70 13.89
C ASN A 132 20.12 18.25 13.87
N GLY A 133 21.20 17.95 13.15
CA GLY A 133 21.77 16.60 13.10
C GLY A 133 22.82 16.30 14.16
N GLN A 134 23.16 17.28 15.01
CA GLN A 134 24.21 17.09 16.00
C GLN A 134 23.76 16.26 17.21
N ASP A 135 22.47 16.26 17.50
CA ASP A 135 21.88 15.52 18.61
C ASP A 135 21.12 14.28 18.12
N ASP A 136 21.08 14.00 16.81
CA ASP A 136 20.46 12.80 16.26
C ASP A 136 21.11 11.51 16.77
N VAL A 137 20.27 10.58 17.22
CA VAL A 137 20.71 9.26 17.64
C VAL A 137 20.65 8.29 16.46
N VAL A 138 21.79 7.73 16.11
CA VAL A 138 21.91 6.73 15.05
C VAL A 138 21.98 5.32 15.65
N ILE A 139 21.01 4.49 15.29
CA ILE A 139 20.91 3.10 15.75
C ILE A 139 21.17 2.17 14.57
N LYS A 140 22.11 1.25 14.70
CA LYS A 140 22.34 0.12 13.80
C LYS A 140 21.80 -1.13 14.50
N ALA A 141 20.61 -1.56 14.14
CA ALA A 141 19.97 -2.71 14.75
C ALA A 141 18.93 -3.32 13.82
N ASP A 142 18.58 -4.56 14.08
CA ASP A 142 17.52 -5.26 13.36
C ASP A 142 16.12 -4.85 13.83
N ASP A 143 16.02 -4.30 15.06
CA ASP A 143 14.76 -3.91 15.68
C ASP A 143 14.71 -2.41 15.96
N LEU A 144 13.59 -1.79 15.57
CA LEU A 144 13.26 -0.41 15.91
C LEU A 144 12.24 -0.35 17.05
N HIS A 145 12.61 0.26 18.18
CA HIS A 145 11.71 0.44 19.31
C HIS A 145 11.05 1.81 19.27
N LEU A 146 9.71 1.82 19.21
CA LEU A 146 8.90 3.03 19.14
C LEU A 146 7.95 3.14 20.34
N ALA A 147 7.58 4.36 20.71
CA ALA A 147 6.62 4.60 21.79
C ALA A 147 5.21 4.13 21.41
N LEU A 148 4.59 3.34 22.28
CA LEU A 148 3.23 2.86 22.05
C LEU A 148 2.22 4.02 22.07
N GLY A 149 1.31 4.04 21.11
CA GLY A 149 0.19 4.99 21.05
C GLY A 149 0.57 6.37 20.52
N ARG A 150 1.79 6.57 20.03
CA ARG A 150 2.21 7.81 19.36
C ARG A 150 2.30 7.59 17.85
N PRO A 151 1.75 8.51 17.03
CA PRO A 151 1.95 8.44 15.59
C PRO A 151 3.42 8.74 15.25
N VAL A 152 3.96 8.00 14.29
CA VAL A 152 5.34 8.15 13.83
C VAL A 152 5.35 8.32 12.33
N LYS A 153 6.07 9.31 11.84
CA LYS A 153 6.36 9.52 10.42
C LYS A 153 7.70 8.86 10.09
N MET A 154 7.66 7.85 9.25
CA MET A 154 8.85 7.17 8.78
C MET A 154 9.36 7.79 7.49
N LEU A 155 10.62 8.22 7.48
CA LEU A 155 11.34 8.73 6.32
C LEU A 155 12.21 7.60 5.77
N LEU A 156 11.77 6.97 4.68
CA LEU A 156 12.47 5.83 4.10
C LEU A 156 13.52 6.29 3.10
N ARG A 157 14.76 5.83 3.26
CA ARG A 157 15.85 6.02 2.31
C ARG A 157 16.59 4.73 2.03
N SER A 158 17.22 4.65 0.87
CA SER A 158 18.11 3.56 0.48
C SER A 158 19.33 4.09 -0.25
N VAL A 159 20.44 3.35 -0.18
CA VAL A 159 21.71 3.71 -0.87
C VAL A 159 21.97 2.82 -2.09
N ASP A 160 21.44 1.64 -2.12
CA ASP A 160 21.76 0.62 -3.13
C ASP A 160 20.59 0.22 -4.03
N VAL A 161 19.63 -0.52 -3.51
CA VAL A 161 18.46 -1.03 -4.24
C VAL A 161 17.15 -0.60 -3.58
N LEU A 162 16.04 -0.88 -4.23
CA LEU A 162 14.72 -0.63 -3.65
C LEU A 162 14.49 -1.60 -2.47
N HIS A 163 14.11 -1.05 -1.32
CA HIS A 163 13.74 -1.79 -0.13
C HIS A 163 12.33 -1.43 0.33
N ASP A 164 11.59 -2.41 0.80
CA ASP A 164 10.31 -2.28 1.51
C ASP A 164 10.53 -2.41 3.01
N TYR A 165 9.83 -1.58 3.80
CA TYR A 165 9.90 -1.59 5.27
C TYR A 165 8.53 -1.79 5.89
#